data_b7975a1709b1d96b8628c512f245530e
#
_entry.id   b7975a1709b1d96b8628c512f245530e
#
_cell.length_a   1.000
_cell.length_b   1.000
_cell.length_c   1.000
_cell.angle_alpha   90.00
_cell.angle_beta   90.00
_cell.angle_gamma   90.00
#
_symmetry.space_group_name_H-M   'P 1'
#
loop_
_entity.id
_entity.type
_entity.pdbx_description
1 polymer ?
#
loop_
_entity_poly.entity_id
_entity_poly.type
_entity_poly.pdbx_seq_one_letter_code
_entity_poly.pdbx_strand_id
1 'polypeptide(L)'
;DSISRIFLGRDIDYFIYPTVEECNEKALDLIEKDKYDFMVLYNGNYDYMMHRFGPEGSRALEALDKNIEMFLKIYDRIKEYWKKHPAILAFAPDHGCHRKFMFMGSHGAEIPADMETIHFYSFINSTDQCLEL
;
A
#
# COMPACT_ATOMS: atom_id res chain seq x y z
N ASP A 1 14.38 10.59 -2.34
CA ASP A 1 13.14 9.92 -2.70
C ASP A 1 12.26 10.84 -3.56
N SER A 2 11.80 10.38 -4.74
CA SER A 2 11.11 11.22 -5.72
C SER A 2 9.71 11.61 -5.24
N ILE A 3 8.99 10.70 -4.58
CA ILE A 3 7.63 10.91 -4.08
C ILE A 3 7.61 11.98 -2.99
N SER A 4 8.57 11.96 -2.07
CA SER A 4 8.68 12.97 -1.01
C SER A 4 8.78 14.39 -1.58
N ARG A 5 9.51 14.58 -2.69
CA ARG A 5 9.67 15.89 -3.31
C ARG A 5 8.40 16.47 -3.93
N ILE A 6 7.46 15.60 -4.33
CA ILE A 6 6.19 16.04 -4.92
C ILE A 6 5.27 16.63 -3.84
N PHE A 7 5.29 16.09 -2.63
CA PHE A 7 4.35 16.42 -1.57
C PHE A 7 4.89 17.40 -0.53
N LEU A 8 6.22 17.47 -0.34
CA LEU A 8 6.83 18.40 0.60
C LEU A 8 6.53 19.86 0.24
N GLY A 9 6.12 20.64 1.25
CA GLY A 9 5.79 22.07 1.10
C GLY A 9 4.41 22.34 0.49
N ARG A 10 3.56 21.34 0.33
CA ARG A 10 2.14 21.50 -0.03
C ARG A 10 1.27 21.49 1.22
N ASP A 11 0.04 21.97 1.09
CA ASP A 11 -0.96 21.99 2.18
C ASP A 11 -1.58 20.61 2.36
N ILE A 12 -0.72 19.65 2.76
CA ILE A 12 -1.08 18.28 3.13
C ILE A 12 -0.24 17.84 4.33
N ASP A 13 -0.79 17.04 5.19
CA ASP A 13 -0.02 16.37 6.25
C ASP A 13 0.81 15.25 5.62
N TYR A 14 2.13 15.30 5.78
CA TYR A 14 3.06 14.34 5.22
C TYR A 14 3.97 13.75 6.31
N PHE A 15 4.00 12.42 6.39
CA PHE A 15 4.72 11.67 7.41
C PHE A 15 5.81 10.81 6.75
N ILE A 16 7.05 10.93 7.20
CA ILE A 16 8.20 10.13 6.74
C ILE A 16 8.76 9.34 7.91
N TYR A 17 8.92 8.06 7.74
CA TYR A 17 9.52 7.16 8.73
C TYR A 17 10.68 6.37 8.12
N PRO A 18 11.69 6.00 8.92
CA PRO A 18 12.84 5.24 8.46
C PRO A 18 12.49 3.83 7.97
N THR A 19 11.46 3.22 8.55
CA THR A 19 11.05 1.84 8.26
C THR A 19 9.60 1.78 7.76
N VAL A 20 9.29 0.72 7.01
CA VAL A 20 7.93 0.43 6.55
C VAL A 20 7.03 0.12 7.75
N GLU A 21 7.54 -0.56 8.75
CA GLU A 21 6.83 -0.93 9.96
C GLU A 21 6.34 0.32 10.72
N GLU A 22 7.21 1.30 10.96
CA GLU A 22 6.83 2.56 11.62
C GLU A 22 5.82 3.36 10.80
N CYS A 23 5.96 3.35 9.47
CA CYS A 23 5.00 3.99 8.58
C CYS A 23 3.62 3.31 8.65
N ASN A 24 3.60 1.99 8.68
CA ASN A 24 2.40 1.18 8.83
C ASN A 24 1.70 1.41 10.18
N GLU A 25 2.45 1.45 11.27
CA GLU A 25 1.91 1.77 12.60
C GLU A 25 1.29 3.16 12.63
N LYS A 26 1.94 4.14 12.00
CA LYS A 26 1.40 5.49 11.88
C LYS A 26 0.11 5.51 11.07
N ALA A 27 0.01 4.77 9.99
CA ALA A 27 -1.22 4.68 9.20
C ALA A 27 -2.39 4.14 10.05
N LEU A 28 -2.16 3.08 10.83
CA LEU A 28 -3.18 2.54 11.73
C LEU A 28 -3.61 3.55 12.81
N ASP A 29 -2.66 4.26 13.43
CA ASP A 29 -2.94 5.35 14.39
C ASP A 29 -3.81 6.46 13.78
N LEU A 30 -3.55 6.83 12.52
CA LEU A 30 -4.33 7.87 11.82
C LEU A 30 -5.75 7.39 11.48
N ILE A 31 -5.92 6.11 11.14
CA ILE A 31 -7.24 5.51 10.92
C ILE A 31 -8.06 5.54 12.21
N GLU A 32 -7.47 5.19 13.34
CA GLU A 32 -8.15 5.24 14.65
C GLU A 32 -8.63 6.65 15.02
N LYS A 33 -7.88 7.67 14.61
CA LYS A 33 -8.22 9.08 14.89
C LYS A 33 -9.30 9.63 13.97
N ASP A 34 -9.58 8.98 12.84
CA ASP A 34 -10.62 9.36 11.87
C ASP A 34 -10.59 10.86 11.52
N LYS A 35 -9.37 11.39 11.25
CA LYS A 35 -9.14 12.82 11.04
C LYS A 35 -9.13 13.20 9.55
N TYR A 36 -8.82 12.26 8.66
CA TYR A 36 -8.54 12.54 7.26
C TYR A 36 -9.57 11.89 6.34
N ASP A 37 -10.05 12.66 5.37
CA ASP A 37 -10.97 12.18 4.32
C ASP A 37 -10.25 11.37 3.24
N PHE A 38 -8.92 11.55 3.10
CA PHE A 38 -8.09 10.87 2.13
C PHE A 38 -6.71 10.57 2.71
N MET A 39 -6.28 9.32 2.59
CA MET A 39 -4.98 8.85 3.06
C MET A 39 -4.28 8.02 1.99
N VAL A 40 -2.97 8.20 1.86
CA VAL A 40 -2.11 7.34 1.03
C VAL A 40 -0.99 6.77 1.91
N LEU A 41 -0.87 5.45 1.93
CA LEU A 41 0.26 4.73 2.52
C LEU A 41 1.13 4.18 1.39
N TYR A 42 2.40 4.57 1.36
CA TYR A 42 3.36 4.08 0.37
C TYR A 42 4.36 3.11 1.01
N ASN A 43 4.40 1.88 0.50
CA ASN A 43 5.31 0.83 0.93
C ASN A 43 6.22 0.41 -0.24
N GLY A 44 7.50 0.81 -0.18
CA GLY A 44 8.50 0.50 -1.22
C GLY A 44 9.32 -0.77 -0.96
N ASN A 45 8.96 -1.60 0.03
CA ASN A 45 9.72 -2.78 0.43
C ASN A 45 9.76 -3.87 -0.65
N TYR A 46 8.63 -4.11 -1.36
CA TYR A 46 8.60 -5.06 -2.47
C TYR A 46 9.52 -4.61 -3.60
N ASP A 47 9.43 -3.36 -4.02
CA ASP A 47 10.27 -2.80 -5.09
C ASP A 47 11.76 -2.93 -4.76
N TYR A 48 12.15 -2.60 -3.53
CA TYR A 48 13.54 -2.75 -3.08
C TYR A 48 14.03 -4.20 -3.15
N MET A 49 13.20 -5.17 -2.75
CA MET A 49 13.56 -6.59 -2.79
C MET A 49 13.52 -7.15 -4.20
N MET A 50 12.56 -6.73 -5.02
CA MET A 50 12.41 -7.11 -6.41
C MET A 50 13.65 -6.72 -7.24
N HIS A 51 14.17 -5.52 -7.07
CA HIS A 51 15.41 -5.10 -7.74
C HIS A 51 16.60 -6.01 -7.44
N ARG A 52 16.70 -6.55 -6.24
CA ARG A 52 17.84 -7.36 -5.78
C ARG A 52 17.69 -8.86 -6.05
N PHE A 53 16.48 -9.37 -5.96
CA PHE A 53 16.21 -10.82 -5.94
C PHE A 53 15.28 -11.26 -7.06
N GLY A 54 14.86 -10.33 -7.94
CA GLY A 54 13.90 -10.56 -9.01
C GLY A 54 12.45 -10.52 -8.52
N PRO A 55 11.49 -10.30 -9.44
CA PRO A 55 10.07 -10.17 -9.10
C PRO A 55 9.47 -11.36 -8.36
N GLU A 56 9.91 -12.56 -8.73
CA GLU A 56 9.44 -13.84 -8.18
C GLU A 56 10.43 -14.42 -7.15
N GLY A 57 11.43 -13.64 -6.73
CA GLY A 57 12.38 -14.05 -5.70
C GLY A 57 11.68 -14.20 -4.34
N SER A 58 12.03 -15.24 -3.58
CA SER A 58 11.37 -15.52 -2.29
C SER A 58 11.31 -14.32 -1.34
N ARG A 59 12.38 -13.51 -1.29
CA ARG A 59 12.42 -12.29 -0.47
C ARG A 59 11.52 -11.18 -1.01
N ALA A 60 11.34 -11.07 -2.33
CA ALA A 60 10.41 -10.13 -2.92
C ALA A 60 8.96 -10.56 -2.63
N LEU A 61 8.65 -11.84 -2.81
CA LEU A 61 7.33 -12.38 -2.49
C LEU A 61 6.99 -12.24 -1.00
N GLU A 62 7.95 -12.50 -0.09
CA GLU A 62 7.76 -12.26 1.34
C GLU A 62 7.43 -10.78 1.65
N ALA A 63 8.09 -9.84 0.95
CA ALA A 63 7.78 -8.42 1.11
C ALA A 63 6.39 -8.06 0.56
N LEU A 64 5.96 -8.69 -0.54
CA LEU A 64 4.60 -8.55 -1.08
C LEU A 64 3.55 -9.10 -0.10
N ASP A 65 3.79 -10.28 0.46
CA ASP A 65 2.90 -10.90 1.45
C ASP A 65 2.69 -9.97 2.66
N LYS A 66 3.76 -9.35 3.16
CA LYS A 66 3.67 -8.34 4.25
C LYS A 66 2.81 -7.13 3.86
N ASN A 67 2.89 -6.68 2.60
CA ASN A 67 2.04 -5.58 2.13
C ASN A 67 0.56 -6.00 2.04
N ILE A 68 0.29 -7.23 1.62
CA ILE A 68 -1.07 -7.79 1.58
C ILE A 68 -1.61 -7.94 3.01
N GLU A 69 -0.82 -8.47 3.95
CA GLU A 69 -1.21 -8.55 5.35
C GLU A 69 -1.52 -7.17 5.94
N MET A 70 -0.71 -6.16 5.59
CA MET A 70 -0.96 -4.79 6.04
C MET A 70 -2.25 -4.23 5.43
N PHE A 71 -2.54 -4.49 4.16
CA PHE A 71 -3.80 -4.11 3.53
C PHE A 71 -5.01 -4.70 4.27
N LEU A 72 -4.95 -5.98 4.67
CA LEU A 72 -5.99 -6.63 5.46
C LEU A 72 -6.13 -6.00 6.85
N LYS A 73 -5.03 -5.69 7.53
CA LYS A 73 -5.05 -4.98 8.82
C LYS A 73 -5.69 -3.60 8.70
N ILE A 74 -5.40 -2.86 7.63
CA ILE A 74 -6.04 -1.57 7.35
C ILE A 74 -7.54 -1.76 7.15
N TYR A 75 -7.95 -2.75 6.37
CA TYR A 75 -9.35 -3.06 6.14
C TYR A 75 -10.10 -3.31 7.46
N ASP A 76 -9.56 -4.16 8.31
CA ASP A 76 -10.16 -4.46 9.62
C ASP A 76 -10.21 -3.22 10.52
N ARG A 77 -9.15 -2.39 10.51
CA ARG A 77 -9.06 -1.17 11.29
C ARG A 77 -10.10 -0.13 10.83
N ILE A 78 -10.29 0.02 9.53
CA ILE A 78 -11.34 0.89 8.97
C ILE A 78 -12.72 0.40 9.41
N LYS A 79 -13.00 -0.90 9.33
CA LYS A 79 -14.28 -1.47 9.80
C LYS A 79 -14.51 -1.26 11.30
N GLU A 80 -13.46 -1.27 12.09
CA GLU A 80 -13.55 -1.06 13.54
C GLU A 80 -13.82 0.40 13.91
N TYR A 81 -13.15 1.36 13.24
CA TYR A 81 -13.16 2.77 13.66
C TYR A 81 -14.05 3.67 12.81
N TRP A 82 -14.16 3.44 11.50
CA TRP A 82 -14.95 4.29 10.60
C TRP A 82 -16.39 3.81 10.44
N LYS A 83 -17.10 3.68 11.56
CA LYS A 83 -18.47 3.14 11.59
C LYS A 83 -19.53 4.14 11.11
N LYS A 84 -19.20 5.42 11.04
CA LYS A 84 -20.17 6.50 10.81
C LYS A 84 -20.28 6.90 9.35
N HIS A 85 -19.33 6.51 8.52
CA HIS A 85 -19.28 6.86 7.10
C HIS A 85 -18.76 5.70 6.26
N PRO A 86 -19.16 5.63 4.98
CA PRO A 86 -18.59 4.64 4.06
C PRO A 86 -17.14 4.97 3.73
N ALA A 87 -16.36 3.96 3.34
CA ALA A 87 -14.99 4.12 2.89
C ALA A 87 -14.69 3.29 1.64
N ILE A 88 -13.69 3.72 0.89
CA ILE A 88 -13.08 2.95 -0.19
C ILE A 88 -11.63 2.70 0.20
N LEU A 89 -11.24 1.44 0.24
CA LEU A 89 -9.85 1.04 0.42
C LEU A 89 -9.30 0.47 -0.89
N ALA A 90 -8.14 0.95 -1.33
CA ALA A 90 -7.48 0.49 -2.54
C ALA A 90 -6.08 -0.05 -2.25
N PHE A 91 -5.74 -1.17 -2.89
CA PHE A 91 -4.36 -1.64 -3.06
C PHE A 91 -3.99 -1.41 -4.52
N ALA A 92 -3.09 -0.47 -4.78
CA ALA A 92 -2.83 0.07 -6.11
C ALA A 92 -1.32 0.15 -6.37
N PRO A 93 -0.70 -0.92 -6.91
CA PRO A 93 0.67 -0.85 -7.41
C PRO A 93 0.81 0.25 -8.48
N ASP A 94 1.88 1.03 -8.39
CA ASP A 94 2.15 2.16 -9.29
C ASP A 94 2.77 1.72 -10.62
N HIS A 95 3.40 0.56 -10.66
CA HIS A 95 3.95 -0.08 -11.87
C HIS A 95 4.06 -1.59 -11.70
N GLY A 96 4.22 -2.30 -12.80
CA GLY A 96 4.65 -3.68 -12.83
C GLY A 96 6.18 -3.81 -12.80
N CYS A 97 6.68 -5.01 -13.06
CA CYS A 97 8.12 -5.27 -13.06
C CYS A 97 8.47 -6.50 -13.89
N HIS A 98 9.73 -6.56 -14.33
CA HIS A 98 10.24 -7.67 -15.13
C HIS A 98 11.58 -8.20 -14.58
N ARG A 99 11.89 -9.42 -14.94
CA ARG A 99 13.20 -10.03 -14.63
C ARG A 99 14.29 -9.45 -15.54
N LYS A 100 15.37 -9.00 -14.92
CA LYS A 100 16.58 -8.57 -15.60
C LYS A 100 17.64 -9.68 -15.57
N PHE A 101 18.79 -9.44 -16.20
CA PHE A 101 19.90 -10.39 -16.27
C PHE A 101 20.25 -11.00 -14.90
N MET A 102 20.49 -12.31 -14.87
CA MET A 102 20.71 -13.15 -13.69
C MET A 102 19.47 -13.29 -12.80
N PHE A 103 19.42 -12.64 -11.62
CA PHE A 103 18.35 -12.81 -10.62
C PHE A 103 17.70 -11.48 -10.24
N MET A 104 18.11 -10.38 -10.83
CA MET A 104 17.61 -9.06 -10.50
C MET A 104 16.30 -8.75 -11.21
N GLY A 105 15.53 -7.82 -10.67
CA GLY A 105 14.37 -7.24 -11.32
C GLY A 105 14.59 -5.79 -11.72
N SER A 106 13.73 -5.31 -12.59
CA SER A 106 13.68 -3.92 -13.05
C SER A 106 12.27 -3.55 -13.46
N HIS A 107 12.03 -2.27 -13.67
CA HIS A 107 10.79 -1.70 -14.20
C HIS A 107 11.08 -0.47 -15.05
N GLY A 108 10.06 0.12 -15.68
CA GLY A 108 10.13 1.35 -16.45
C GLY A 108 10.41 1.13 -17.95
N ALA A 109 10.30 -0.09 -18.45
CA ALA A 109 10.29 -0.38 -19.87
C ALA A 109 8.85 -0.32 -20.43
N GLU A 110 8.70 0.01 -21.74
CA GLU A 110 7.39 -0.02 -22.41
C GLU A 110 7.00 -1.45 -22.80
N ILE A 111 6.84 -2.32 -21.79
CA ILE A 111 6.43 -3.72 -21.96
C ILE A 111 5.23 -4.02 -21.05
N PRO A 112 4.35 -4.98 -21.39
CA PRO A 112 3.17 -5.31 -20.60
C PRO A 112 3.50 -5.59 -19.13
N ALA A 113 4.58 -6.31 -18.84
CA ALA A 113 4.98 -6.65 -17.48
C ALA A 113 5.24 -5.44 -16.55
N ASP A 114 5.63 -4.29 -17.13
CA ASP A 114 5.89 -3.06 -16.38
C ASP A 114 4.69 -2.10 -16.39
N MET A 115 3.89 -2.13 -17.46
CA MET A 115 2.83 -1.16 -17.70
C MET A 115 1.47 -1.62 -17.21
N GLU A 116 1.25 -2.93 -17.12
CA GLU A 116 -0.02 -3.50 -16.66
C GLU A 116 0.05 -3.81 -15.16
N THR A 117 -0.88 -3.24 -14.40
CA THR A 117 -1.01 -3.47 -12.97
C THR A 117 -2.43 -3.89 -12.60
N ILE A 118 -2.55 -4.64 -11.50
CA ILE A 118 -3.84 -5.04 -10.96
C ILE A 118 -4.10 -4.22 -9.71
N HIS A 119 -5.22 -3.49 -9.70
CA HIS A 119 -5.68 -2.76 -8.53
C HIS A 119 -6.84 -3.51 -7.86
N PHE A 120 -6.83 -3.56 -6.54
CA PHE A 120 -7.91 -4.11 -5.74
C PHE A 120 -8.61 -2.98 -4.99
N TYR A 121 -9.94 -3.01 -5.02
CA TYR A 121 -10.78 -2.03 -4.33
C TYR A 121 -11.75 -2.75 -3.40
N SER A 122 -11.87 -2.27 -2.17
CA SER A 122 -12.88 -2.71 -1.22
C SER A 122 -13.79 -1.53 -0.85
N PHE A 123 -15.10 -1.74 -0.95
CA PHE A 123 -16.11 -0.79 -0.50
C PHE A 123 -16.56 -1.22 0.90
N ILE A 124 -16.36 -0.36 1.88
CA ILE A 124 -16.72 -0.60 3.28
C ILE A 124 -17.89 0.30 3.61
N ASN A 125 -19.06 -0.31 3.87
CA ASN A 125 -20.27 0.42 4.20
C ASN A 125 -20.43 0.56 5.71
N SER A 126 -20.98 1.67 6.17
CA SER A 126 -21.33 1.90 7.58
C SER A 126 -22.39 0.93 8.11
N THR A 127 -23.09 0.22 7.22
CA THR A 127 -24.20 -0.72 7.52
C THR A 127 -23.78 -2.19 7.64
N ASP A 128 -22.51 -2.54 7.42
CA ASP A 128 -22.01 -3.92 7.62
C ASP A 128 -21.94 -4.34 9.10
N GLN A 129 -22.65 -3.61 9.97
CA GLN A 129 -22.91 -3.98 11.34
C GLN A 129 -24.30 -4.62 11.45
N CYS A 130 -24.30 -5.90 11.80
CA CYS A 130 -25.47 -6.70 12.19
C CYS A 130 -26.34 -7.25 11.05
N LEU A 131 -25.91 -8.39 10.53
CA LEU A 131 -26.79 -9.56 10.45
C LEU A 131 -26.20 -10.62 11.40
N GLU A 132 -26.33 -10.41 12.69
CA GLU A 132 -26.43 -11.51 13.63
C GLU A 132 -27.86 -12.05 13.49
N LEU A 133 -27.97 -13.18 12.80
CA LEU A 133 -29.14 -14.05 12.85
C LEU A 133 -28.92 -15.11 13.91
#